data_552ff59dfd6592ba5f4990878b1ed00c
#
_entry.id   552ff59dfd6592ba5f4990878b1ed00c
#
_cell.length_a   1.000
_cell.length_b   1.000
_cell.length_c   1.000
_cell.angle_alpha   90.00
_cell.angle_beta   90.00
_cell.angle_gamma   90.00
#
_symmetry.space_group_name_H-M   'P 1'
#
loop_
_entity.id
_entity.type
_entity.pdbx_description
1 polymer ?
#
loop_
_entity_poly.entity_id
_entity_poly.type
_entity_poly.pdbx_seq_one_letter_code
_entity_poly.pdbx_strand_id
1 'polypeptide(L)'
;SLDIALKEIKILKNLGIQGIALFPCINKKYKDNIGSESFNPNGLMQKAIKKIKENHNDDILVIADLCNCSYTSHGHCGTIIDGDVDNDLTIETLCKQSIILAESGVDIIAPSDMMDGRTGEIRKELDKNGFHKIPIFPYSVKYASSFYGPFRGAVSNSLNGGDRETHQMSFKNSSEYLREIEQDINAVSNTHLRAHETD
;
A
#
# COMPACT_ATOMS: atom_id res chain seq x y z
N SER A 1 -11.93 12.32 -10.11
CA SER A 1 -12.21 13.10 -8.90
C SER A 1 -12.86 12.19 -7.84
N LEU A 2 -12.86 12.63 -6.59
CA LEU A 2 -13.48 11.88 -5.50
C LEU A 2 -14.98 11.65 -5.74
N ASP A 3 -15.69 12.63 -6.28
CA ASP A 3 -17.13 12.50 -6.61
C ASP A 3 -17.40 11.41 -7.66
N ILE A 4 -16.51 11.22 -8.62
CA ILE A 4 -16.61 10.12 -9.59
C ILE A 4 -16.40 8.78 -8.87
N ALA A 5 -15.40 8.69 -7.99
CA ALA A 5 -15.13 7.48 -7.22
C ALA A 5 -16.34 7.09 -6.34
N LEU A 6 -16.99 8.04 -5.67
CA LEU A 6 -18.19 7.78 -4.87
C LEU A 6 -19.35 7.25 -5.70
N LYS A 7 -19.56 7.76 -6.92
CA LYS A 7 -20.59 7.25 -7.84
C LYS A 7 -20.27 5.82 -8.28
N GLU A 8 -19.01 5.53 -8.59
CA GLU A 8 -18.56 4.20 -8.99
C GLU A 8 -18.72 3.20 -7.85
N ILE A 9 -18.34 3.57 -6.62
CA ILE A 9 -18.52 2.74 -5.42
C ILE A 9 -19.99 2.36 -5.23
N LYS A 10 -20.92 3.31 -5.44
CA LYS A 10 -22.35 3.01 -5.36
C LYS A 10 -22.79 1.97 -6.38
N ILE A 11 -22.25 2.02 -7.60
CA ILE A 11 -22.54 1.02 -8.65
C ILE A 11 -21.97 -0.34 -8.23
N LEU A 12 -20.71 -0.39 -7.81
CA LEU A 12 -20.05 -1.61 -7.37
C LEU A 12 -20.77 -2.29 -6.20
N LYS A 13 -21.23 -1.50 -5.22
CA LYS A 13 -22.06 -1.98 -4.11
C LYS A 13 -23.35 -2.63 -4.59
N ASN A 14 -24.06 -2.03 -5.56
CA ASN A 14 -25.28 -2.59 -6.14
C ASN A 14 -25.03 -3.90 -6.91
N LEU A 15 -23.80 -4.14 -7.35
CA LEU A 15 -23.36 -5.39 -7.99
C LEU A 15 -22.91 -6.45 -6.97
N GLY A 16 -22.99 -6.17 -5.65
CA GLY A 16 -22.63 -7.11 -4.61
C GLY A 16 -21.15 -7.09 -4.21
N ILE A 17 -20.36 -6.11 -4.68
CA ILE A 17 -18.96 -5.93 -4.26
C ILE A 17 -18.96 -5.43 -2.81
N GLN A 18 -18.28 -6.17 -1.93
CA GLN A 18 -18.24 -5.91 -0.50
C GLN A 18 -17.02 -5.09 -0.04
N GLY A 19 -16.00 -4.96 -0.86
CA GLY A 19 -14.78 -4.22 -0.52
C GLY A 19 -14.11 -3.63 -1.75
N ILE A 20 -13.41 -2.53 -1.55
CA ILE A 20 -12.66 -1.82 -2.58
C ILE A 20 -11.23 -1.55 -2.11
N ALA A 21 -10.27 -1.71 -3.01
CA ALA A 21 -8.89 -1.32 -2.77
C ALA A 21 -8.60 0.05 -3.40
N LEU A 22 -8.06 0.96 -2.59
CA LEU A 22 -7.72 2.32 -2.99
C LEU A 22 -6.23 2.45 -3.30
N PHE A 23 -5.92 2.97 -4.49
CA PHE A 23 -4.58 3.32 -4.94
C PHE A 23 -4.54 4.81 -5.28
N PRO A 24 -3.72 5.63 -4.61
CA PRO A 24 -3.74 7.07 -4.82
C PRO A 24 -2.99 7.47 -6.09
N CYS A 25 -3.56 8.41 -6.83
CA CYS A 25 -2.90 9.10 -7.93
C CYS A 25 -2.53 10.51 -7.48
N ILE A 26 -1.29 10.68 -6.99
CA ILE A 26 -0.82 11.93 -6.39
C ILE A 26 -0.27 12.88 -7.45
N ASN A 27 -0.69 14.14 -7.40
CA ASN A 27 -0.14 15.18 -8.27
C ASN A 27 1.35 15.39 -7.99
N LYS A 28 2.17 15.54 -9.04
CA LYS A 28 3.63 15.69 -8.95
C LYS A 28 4.09 16.78 -7.97
N LYS A 29 3.33 17.85 -7.82
CA LYS A 29 3.66 18.96 -6.89
C LYS A 29 3.65 18.58 -5.40
N TYR A 30 3.04 17.45 -5.06
CA TYR A 30 2.97 16.92 -3.69
C TYR A 30 3.92 15.73 -3.48
N LYS A 31 4.69 15.34 -4.49
CA LYS A 31 5.66 14.27 -4.38
C LYS A 31 7.02 14.82 -3.97
N ASP A 32 7.67 14.12 -3.05
CA ASP A 32 9.04 14.43 -2.62
C ASP A 32 9.87 13.14 -2.49
N ASN A 33 11.10 13.24 -2.00
CA ASN A 33 12.02 12.11 -1.94
C ASN A 33 11.65 11.07 -0.86
N ILE A 34 10.88 11.46 0.16
CA ILE A 34 10.50 10.57 1.26
C ILE A 34 9.01 10.19 1.21
N GLY A 35 8.25 10.74 0.26
CA GLY A 35 6.82 10.49 0.14
C GLY A 35 5.99 11.09 1.27
N SER A 36 6.34 12.30 1.76
CA SER A 36 5.74 12.90 2.96
C SER A 36 4.22 13.11 2.87
N GLU A 37 3.67 13.27 1.68
CA GLU A 37 2.22 13.35 1.46
C GLU A 37 1.49 12.05 1.86
N SER A 38 2.18 10.92 1.96
CA SER A 38 1.59 9.63 2.36
C SER A 38 1.08 9.63 3.79
N PHE A 39 1.72 10.37 4.67
CA PHE A 39 1.34 10.54 6.08
C PHE A 39 0.81 11.94 6.41
N ASN A 40 0.38 12.70 5.40
CA ASN A 40 -0.34 13.96 5.58
C ASN A 40 -1.78 13.66 6.02
N PRO A 41 -2.24 14.06 7.23
CA PRO A 41 -3.60 13.79 7.71
C PRO A 41 -4.70 14.44 6.86
N ASN A 42 -4.34 15.41 6.02
CA ASN A 42 -5.20 16.08 5.06
C ASN A 42 -4.90 15.69 3.61
N GLY A 43 -4.20 14.58 3.39
CA GLY A 43 -3.85 14.07 2.08
C GLY A 43 -5.05 13.53 1.29
N LEU A 44 -4.82 13.18 0.03
CA LEU A 44 -5.87 12.69 -0.87
C LEU A 44 -6.47 11.37 -0.38
N MET A 45 -5.64 10.41 0.03
CA MET A 45 -6.08 9.08 0.48
C MET A 45 -6.94 9.19 1.73
N GLN A 46 -6.49 9.97 2.72
CA GLN A 46 -7.17 10.23 3.98
C GLN A 46 -8.54 10.88 3.77
N LYS A 47 -8.62 11.89 2.90
CA LYS A 47 -9.88 12.52 2.50
C LYS A 47 -10.81 11.54 1.78
N ALA A 48 -10.25 10.68 0.93
CA ALA A 48 -11.03 9.68 0.21
C ALA A 48 -11.66 8.67 1.17
N ILE A 49 -10.87 8.11 2.10
CA ILE A 49 -11.34 7.16 3.11
C ILE A 49 -12.46 7.78 3.93
N LYS A 50 -12.23 8.95 4.54
CA LYS A 50 -13.23 9.65 5.35
C LYS A 50 -14.53 9.88 4.57
N LYS A 51 -14.41 10.36 3.32
CA LYS A 51 -15.58 10.65 2.49
C LYS A 51 -16.35 9.39 2.10
N ILE A 52 -15.66 8.27 1.85
CA ILE A 52 -16.30 6.98 1.55
C ILE A 52 -17.04 6.49 2.79
N LYS A 53 -16.41 6.49 3.95
CA LYS A 53 -17.03 6.07 5.22
C LYS A 53 -18.24 6.96 5.58
N GLU A 54 -18.17 8.27 5.39
CA GLU A 54 -19.30 9.19 5.57
C GLU A 54 -20.50 8.88 4.67
N ASN A 55 -20.28 8.39 3.43
CA ASN A 55 -21.35 8.15 2.46
C ASN A 55 -21.88 6.70 2.47
N HIS A 56 -21.07 5.74 2.91
CA HIS A 56 -21.40 4.31 2.80
C HIS A 56 -21.33 3.57 4.14
N ASN A 57 -20.87 4.23 5.23
CA ASN A 57 -20.66 3.60 6.55
C ASN A 57 -19.87 2.28 6.43
N ASP A 58 -20.39 1.22 7.04
CA ASP A 58 -19.79 -0.13 7.02
C ASP A 58 -20.36 -1.03 5.89
N ASP A 59 -21.12 -0.46 4.96
CA ASP A 59 -21.71 -1.22 3.85
C ASP A 59 -20.67 -1.65 2.79
N ILE A 60 -19.47 -1.09 2.82
CA ILE A 60 -18.36 -1.47 1.95
C ILE A 60 -17.05 -1.35 2.72
N LEU A 61 -16.22 -2.38 2.62
CA LEU A 61 -14.88 -2.38 3.22
C LEU A 61 -13.93 -1.51 2.38
N VAL A 62 -13.18 -0.66 3.06
CA VAL A 62 -12.16 0.18 2.45
C VAL A 62 -10.78 -0.41 2.76
N ILE A 63 -10.11 -0.90 1.72
CA ILE A 63 -8.75 -1.42 1.77
C ILE A 63 -7.81 -0.32 1.25
N ALA A 64 -6.84 0.09 2.03
CA ALA A 64 -5.85 1.08 1.59
C ALA A 64 -4.54 0.40 1.21
N ASP A 65 -4.08 0.64 -0.02
CA ASP A 65 -2.71 0.33 -0.41
C ASP A 65 -1.74 1.14 0.46
N LEU A 66 -0.78 0.47 1.05
CA LEU A 66 0.27 1.07 1.86
C LEU A 66 1.60 0.92 1.14
N CYS A 67 2.04 1.98 0.48
CA CYS A 67 3.28 2.03 -0.26
C CYS A 67 3.67 3.49 -0.54
N ASN A 68 4.96 3.78 -0.60
CA ASN A 68 5.45 5.13 -0.87
C ASN A 68 5.55 5.47 -2.38
N CYS A 69 5.47 4.48 -3.29
CA CYS A 69 5.74 4.69 -4.72
C CYS A 69 4.84 5.74 -5.40
N SER A 70 3.60 5.89 -4.95
CA SER A 70 2.69 6.93 -5.48
C SER A 70 3.04 8.33 -4.97
N TYR A 71 3.80 8.45 -3.89
CA TYR A 71 4.10 9.69 -3.19
C TYR A 71 5.54 10.18 -3.38
N THR A 72 6.45 9.28 -3.75
CA THR A 72 7.84 9.65 -4.01
C THR A 72 8.03 10.28 -5.39
N SER A 73 8.94 11.25 -5.49
CA SER A 73 9.27 11.93 -6.75
C SER A 73 9.99 11.03 -7.75
N HIS A 74 10.71 10.03 -7.25
CA HIS A 74 11.45 9.03 -8.04
C HIS A 74 10.62 7.77 -8.37
N GLY A 75 9.44 7.57 -7.73
CA GLY A 75 8.54 6.46 -8.01
C GLY A 75 8.92 5.11 -7.40
N HIS A 76 9.97 5.02 -6.60
CA HIS A 76 10.32 3.82 -5.83
C HIS A 76 9.45 3.68 -4.58
N CYS A 77 9.36 2.44 -4.07
CA CYS A 77 8.48 2.10 -2.95
C CYS A 77 8.96 2.65 -1.60
N GLY A 78 10.19 3.14 -1.50
CA GLY A 78 10.75 3.64 -0.25
C GLY A 78 11.74 4.77 -0.42
N THR A 79 12.36 5.16 0.69
CA THR A 79 13.41 6.18 0.74
C THR A 79 14.69 5.67 0.08
N ILE A 80 15.29 6.48 -0.78
CA ILE A 80 16.55 6.12 -1.46
C ILE A 80 17.73 6.70 -0.70
N ILE A 81 18.72 5.86 -0.36
CA ILE A 81 20.02 6.22 0.18
C ILE A 81 21.09 5.56 -0.72
N ASP A 82 22.08 6.32 -1.14
CA ASP A 82 23.21 5.86 -1.96
C ASP A 82 22.79 5.08 -3.25
N GLY A 83 21.61 5.40 -3.78
CA GLY A 83 21.08 4.82 -5.01
C GLY A 83 20.12 3.64 -4.84
N ASP A 84 20.03 3.08 -3.64
CA ASP A 84 19.14 1.96 -3.31
C ASP A 84 18.04 2.34 -2.31
N VAL A 85 16.97 1.54 -2.27
CA VAL A 85 15.90 1.71 -1.28
C VAL A 85 16.38 1.23 0.08
N ASP A 86 16.41 2.16 1.05
CA ASP A 86 16.70 1.84 2.43
C ASP A 86 15.47 1.21 3.11
N ASN A 87 15.63 -0.02 3.60
CA ASN A 87 14.56 -0.81 4.21
C ASN A 87 14.01 -0.15 5.48
N ASP A 88 14.87 0.19 6.42
CA ASP A 88 14.47 0.60 7.77
C ASP A 88 13.83 1.99 7.78
N LEU A 89 14.41 2.95 7.06
CA LEU A 89 13.81 4.27 6.89
C LEU A 89 12.48 4.21 6.13
N THR A 90 12.35 3.26 5.21
CA THR A 90 11.09 3.03 4.51
C THR A 90 10.02 2.51 5.47
N ILE A 91 10.34 1.52 6.32
CA ILE A 91 9.44 0.97 7.33
C ILE A 91 8.96 2.06 8.29
N GLU A 92 9.84 2.95 8.76
CA GLU A 92 9.45 4.09 9.60
C GLU A 92 8.37 4.96 8.93
N THR A 93 8.51 5.20 7.63
CA THR A 93 7.53 5.97 6.85
C THR A 93 6.21 5.22 6.69
N LEU A 94 6.28 3.90 6.43
CA LEU A 94 5.10 3.05 6.32
C LEU A 94 4.33 2.96 7.65
N CYS A 95 5.03 2.90 8.78
CA CYS A 95 4.41 2.95 10.10
C CYS A 95 3.64 4.26 10.31
N LYS A 96 4.25 5.41 10.01
CA LYS A 96 3.55 6.73 10.07
C LYS A 96 2.33 6.76 9.16
N GLN A 97 2.46 6.26 7.92
CA GLN A 97 1.36 6.19 6.97
C GLN A 97 0.23 5.30 7.50
N SER A 98 0.55 4.13 8.09
CA SER A 98 -0.44 3.19 8.62
C SER A 98 -1.32 3.82 9.71
N ILE A 99 -0.74 4.61 10.63
CA ILE A 99 -1.47 5.30 11.68
C ILE A 99 -2.43 6.33 11.10
N ILE A 100 -1.97 7.16 10.17
CA ILE A 100 -2.82 8.19 9.54
C ILE A 100 -3.96 7.57 8.72
N LEU A 101 -3.74 6.42 8.08
CA LEU A 101 -4.80 5.66 7.42
C LEU A 101 -5.80 5.11 8.43
N ALA A 102 -5.33 4.54 9.54
CA ALA A 102 -6.16 4.03 10.62
C ALA A 102 -7.05 5.13 11.24
N GLU A 103 -6.47 6.29 11.55
CA GLU A 103 -7.19 7.49 12.02
C GLU A 103 -8.23 8.02 11.01
N SER A 104 -8.03 7.72 9.73
CA SER A 104 -8.97 8.09 8.68
C SER A 104 -10.16 7.14 8.55
N GLY A 105 -10.14 6.01 9.26
CA GLY A 105 -11.24 5.03 9.29
C GLY A 105 -11.13 3.94 8.22
N VAL A 106 -9.91 3.59 7.78
CA VAL A 106 -9.69 2.45 6.90
C VAL A 106 -10.09 1.14 7.59
N ASP A 107 -10.65 0.19 6.85
CA ASP A 107 -10.99 -1.12 7.40
C ASP A 107 -9.82 -2.11 7.32
N ILE A 108 -9.00 -2.02 6.27
CA ILE A 108 -7.88 -2.95 6.04
C ILE A 108 -6.68 -2.17 5.48
N ILE A 109 -5.49 -2.47 5.97
CA ILE A 109 -4.23 -1.93 5.47
C ILE A 109 -3.50 -3.00 4.66
N ALA A 110 -3.10 -2.68 3.42
CA ALA A 110 -2.49 -3.62 2.48
C ALA A 110 -1.07 -3.16 2.07
N PRO A 111 -0.01 -3.53 2.83
CA PRO A 111 1.36 -3.20 2.48
C PRO A 111 1.78 -3.87 1.17
N SER A 112 2.16 -3.08 0.18
CA SER A 112 2.53 -3.55 -1.16
C SER A 112 3.97 -3.19 -1.57
N ASP A 113 4.77 -2.72 -0.63
CA ASP A 113 6.11 -2.18 -0.83
C ASP A 113 7.21 -3.25 -0.93
N MET A 114 7.06 -4.38 -0.26
CA MET A 114 8.01 -5.51 -0.15
C MET A 114 9.26 -5.23 0.71
N MET A 115 9.16 -4.36 1.72
CA MET A 115 10.23 -4.20 2.70
C MET A 115 10.25 -5.36 3.70
N ASP A 116 11.45 -5.81 4.08
CA ASP A 116 11.64 -6.90 5.03
C ASP A 116 11.17 -6.51 6.43
N GLY A 117 10.33 -7.37 7.04
CA GLY A 117 9.83 -7.16 8.41
C GLY A 117 8.72 -6.12 8.57
N ARG A 118 8.28 -5.46 7.49
CA ARG A 118 7.29 -4.38 7.52
C ARG A 118 5.96 -4.75 8.19
N THR A 119 5.48 -5.97 7.97
CA THR A 119 4.20 -6.43 8.52
C THR A 119 4.22 -6.42 10.04
N GLY A 120 5.31 -6.89 10.64
CA GLY A 120 5.51 -6.90 12.09
C GLY A 120 5.61 -5.51 12.69
N GLU A 121 6.37 -4.62 12.07
CA GLU A 121 6.54 -3.24 12.58
C GLU A 121 5.25 -2.42 12.42
N ILE A 122 4.52 -2.56 11.31
CA ILE A 122 3.20 -1.95 11.11
C ILE A 122 2.22 -2.48 12.18
N ARG A 123 2.19 -3.79 12.45
CA ARG A 123 1.31 -4.36 13.48
C ARG A 123 1.62 -3.80 14.86
N LYS A 124 2.89 -3.76 15.26
CA LYS A 124 3.32 -3.18 16.53
C LYS A 124 2.90 -1.73 16.68
N GLU A 125 3.11 -0.93 15.62
CA GLU A 125 2.78 0.50 15.70
C GLU A 125 1.26 0.74 15.71
N LEU A 126 0.48 -0.02 14.96
CA LEU A 126 -0.99 0.01 15.04
C LEU A 126 -1.48 -0.36 16.44
N ASP A 127 -0.94 -1.43 17.05
CA ASP A 127 -1.33 -1.88 18.38
C ASP A 127 -1.00 -0.85 19.47
N LYS A 128 0.19 -0.27 19.41
CA LYS A 128 0.65 0.80 20.31
C LYS A 128 -0.29 2.01 20.28
N ASN A 129 -0.90 2.29 19.13
CA ASN A 129 -1.84 3.40 18.96
C ASN A 129 -3.32 2.98 19.11
N GLY A 130 -3.61 1.77 19.58
CA GLY A 130 -4.96 1.30 19.89
C GLY A 130 -5.74 0.70 18.71
N PHE A 131 -5.11 0.55 17.54
CA PHE A 131 -5.74 0.01 16.33
C PHE A 131 -5.60 -1.52 16.20
N HIS A 132 -5.82 -2.26 17.30
CA HIS A 132 -5.66 -3.72 17.37
C HIS A 132 -6.56 -4.51 16.40
N LYS A 133 -7.68 -3.91 15.96
CA LYS A 133 -8.69 -4.59 15.14
C LYS A 133 -8.52 -4.41 13.65
N ILE A 134 -7.60 -3.56 13.19
CA ILE A 134 -7.36 -3.34 11.76
C ILE A 134 -6.55 -4.51 11.20
N PRO A 135 -7.11 -5.32 10.27
CA PRO A 135 -6.38 -6.37 9.58
C PRO A 135 -5.27 -5.80 8.71
N ILE A 136 -4.20 -6.57 8.55
CA ILE A 136 -3.11 -6.28 7.61
C ILE A 136 -3.16 -7.33 6.51
N PHE A 137 -3.26 -6.90 5.23
CA PHE A 137 -3.26 -7.71 4.02
C PHE A 137 -1.96 -7.47 3.25
N PRO A 138 -0.84 -8.08 3.65
CA PRO A 138 0.43 -7.84 3.00
C PRO A 138 0.49 -8.50 1.62
N TYR A 139 1.16 -7.83 0.69
CA TYR A 139 1.57 -8.44 -0.58
C TYR A 139 2.83 -9.27 -0.33
N SER A 140 2.65 -10.48 0.21
CA SER A 140 3.77 -11.35 0.60
C SER A 140 4.55 -11.90 -0.59
N VAL A 141 3.91 -11.98 -1.77
CA VAL A 141 4.53 -12.51 -2.99
C VAL A 141 4.34 -11.51 -4.12
N LYS A 142 5.39 -10.76 -4.42
CA LYS A 142 5.38 -9.74 -5.47
C LYS A 142 6.68 -9.77 -6.26
N TYR A 143 6.60 -10.26 -7.49
CA TYR A 143 7.75 -10.38 -8.37
C TYR A 143 8.08 -9.08 -9.11
N ALA A 144 9.37 -8.83 -9.36
CA ALA A 144 9.80 -7.80 -10.28
C ALA A 144 9.37 -8.19 -11.71
N SER A 145 8.34 -7.51 -12.24
CA SER A 145 7.69 -7.90 -13.48
C SER A 145 7.35 -6.71 -14.36
N SER A 146 7.49 -6.89 -15.69
CA SER A 146 7.04 -5.94 -16.70
C SER A 146 5.51 -5.81 -16.77
N PHE A 147 4.74 -6.79 -16.25
CA PHE A 147 3.29 -6.73 -16.17
C PHE A 147 2.74 -5.59 -15.30
N TYR A 148 3.57 -4.97 -14.47
CA TYR A 148 3.21 -3.74 -13.75
C TYR A 148 3.12 -2.48 -14.64
N GLY A 149 3.50 -2.56 -15.92
CA GLY A 149 3.47 -1.41 -16.83
C GLY A 149 2.11 -0.71 -16.89
N PRO A 150 0.99 -1.41 -17.19
CA PRO A 150 -0.35 -0.83 -17.24
C PRO A 150 -0.80 -0.23 -15.90
N PHE A 151 -0.51 -0.90 -14.78
CA PHE A 151 -0.82 -0.41 -13.44
C PHE A 151 -0.07 0.90 -13.13
N ARG A 152 1.22 0.97 -13.43
CA ARG A 152 2.01 2.20 -13.25
C ARG A 152 1.44 3.37 -14.03
N GLY A 153 0.97 3.11 -15.26
CA GLY A 153 0.27 4.11 -16.07
C GLY A 153 -1.02 4.61 -15.41
N ALA A 154 -1.83 3.71 -14.87
CA ALA A 154 -3.10 4.03 -14.21
C ALA A 154 -2.92 4.91 -12.96
N VAL A 155 -1.89 4.65 -12.14
CA VAL A 155 -1.59 5.45 -10.92
C VAL A 155 -0.66 6.64 -11.19
N SER A 156 -0.37 6.94 -12.46
CA SER A 156 0.55 8.02 -12.86
C SER A 156 1.91 7.95 -12.16
N ASN A 157 2.42 6.73 -12.02
CA ASN A 157 3.72 6.47 -11.39
C ASN A 157 4.74 6.07 -12.47
N SER A 158 5.84 6.79 -12.53
CA SER A 158 6.97 6.48 -13.40
C SER A 158 8.23 6.33 -12.56
N LEU A 159 8.97 5.25 -12.78
CA LEU A 159 10.30 5.12 -12.21
C LEU A 159 11.25 6.10 -12.91
N ASN A 160 11.91 6.94 -12.13
CA ASN A 160 12.95 7.85 -12.61
C ASN A 160 14.32 7.22 -12.35
N GLY A 161 14.68 6.22 -13.17
CA GLY A 161 15.93 5.46 -13.04
C GLY A 161 15.79 4.20 -12.18
N GLY A 162 16.72 3.26 -12.36
CA GLY A 162 16.73 1.98 -11.64
C GLY A 162 15.57 1.05 -11.99
N ASP A 163 15.49 -0.02 -11.25
CA ASP A 163 14.40 -0.99 -11.29
C ASP A 163 13.91 -1.31 -9.85
N ARG A 164 13.18 -2.38 -9.66
CA ARG A 164 12.69 -2.82 -8.36
C ARG A 164 13.25 -4.18 -7.95
N GLU A 165 14.27 -4.67 -8.62
CA GLU A 165 14.87 -5.98 -8.37
C GLU A 165 15.57 -6.04 -7.00
N THR A 166 15.88 -4.88 -6.41
CA THR A 166 16.53 -4.79 -5.09
C THR A 166 15.59 -5.12 -3.92
N HIS A 167 14.27 -5.00 -4.12
CA HIS A 167 13.28 -5.22 -3.04
C HIS A 167 12.06 -6.04 -3.49
N GLN A 168 11.87 -6.29 -4.77
CA GLN A 168 10.85 -7.23 -5.26
C GLN A 168 11.49 -8.56 -5.61
N MET A 169 10.72 -9.62 -5.44
CA MET A 169 11.21 -10.99 -5.62
C MET A 169 11.65 -11.26 -7.06
N SER A 170 12.68 -12.07 -7.20
CA SER A 170 13.13 -12.57 -8.50
C SER A 170 12.32 -13.80 -8.93
N PHE A 171 11.73 -13.77 -10.12
CA PHE A 171 11.05 -14.95 -10.70
C PHE A 171 12.01 -16.14 -10.95
N LYS A 172 13.32 -15.92 -10.84
CA LYS A 172 14.34 -16.98 -10.95
C LYS A 172 14.52 -17.76 -9.65
N ASN A 173 14.02 -17.23 -8.52
CA ASN A 173 14.12 -17.86 -7.21
C ASN A 173 12.77 -18.43 -6.79
N SER A 174 12.53 -19.70 -7.11
CA SER A 174 11.25 -20.37 -6.87
C SER A 174 10.98 -20.76 -5.41
N SER A 175 11.89 -20.50 -4.48
CA SER A 175 11.72 -20.85 -3.05
C SER A 175 11.57 -19.65 -2.12
N GLU A 176 11.83 -18.44 -2.61
CA GLU A 176 11.80 -17.21 -1.83
C GLU A 176 10.39 -16.90 -1.29
N TYR A 177 9.34 -17.13 -2.10
CA TYR A 177 7.97 -16.83 -1.73
C TYR A 177 7.51 -17.57 -0.46
N LEU A 178 7.99 -18.78 -0.21
CA LEU A 178 7.63 -19.54 1.00
C LEU A 178 8.16 -18.84 2.26
N ARG A 179 9.38 -18.31 2.21
CA ARG A 179 10.00 -17.57 3.31
C ARG A 179 9.24 -16.28 3.60
N GLU A 180 8.90 -15.52 2.55
CA GLU A 180 8.16 -14.27 2.69
C GLU A 180 6.77 -14.49 3.30
N ILE A 181 6.04 -15.51 2.82
CA ILE A 181 4.74 -15.89 3.39
C ILE A 181 4.89 -16.30 4.87
N GLU A 182 5.88 -17.12 5.20
CA GLU A 182 6.10 -17.58 6.58
C GLU A 182 6.46 -16.41 7.52
N GLN A 183 7.28 -15.47 7.08
CA GLN A 183 7.60 -14.26 7.84
C GLN A 183 6.35 -13.42 8.11
N ASP A 184 5.53 -13.18 7.11
CA ASP A 184 4.29 -12.40 7.25
C ASP A 184 3.27 -13.11 8.16
N ILE A 185 3.14 -14.44 8.09
CA ILE A 185 2.30 -15.21 9.01
C ILE A 185 2.78 -15.04 10.45
N ASN A 186 4.08 -15.20 10.68
CA ASN A 186 4.69 -15.08 12.00
C ASN A 186 4.60 -13.65 12.56
N ALA A 187 4.53 -12.65 11.68
CA ALA A 187 4.33 -11.25 12.03
C ALA A 187 2.86 -10.89 12.30
N VAL A 188 1.95 -11.88 12.40
CA VAL A 188 0.51 -11.68 12.69
C VAL A 188 -0.24 -10.97 11.56
N SER A 189 0.05 -11.34 10.31
CA SER A 189 -0.79 -10.91 9.19
C SER A 189 -2.12 -11.66 9.19
N ASN A 190 -3.19 -11.02 8.76
CA ASN A 190 -4.53 -11.61 8.74
C ASN A 190 -4.80 -12.40 7.46
N THR A 191 -4.14 -12.04 6.37
CA THR A 191 -4.18 -12.74 5.09
C THR A 191 -2.98 -12.32 4.21
N HIS A 192 -2.83 -12.97 3.06
CA HIS A 192 -1.74 -12.75 2.13
C HIS A 192 -2.29 -12.47 0.74
N LEU A 193 -1.70 -11.51 0.06
CA LEU A 193 -1.97 -11.21 -1.32
C LEU A 193 -0.80 -11.66 -2.20
N ARG A 194 -1.13 -12.35 -3.29
CA ARG A 194 -0.21 -12.64 -4.37
C ARG A 194 -0.51 -11.70 -5.53
N ALA A 195 0.48 -10.93 -5.93
CA ALA A 195 0.35 -10.00 -7.04
C ALA A 195 1.08 -10.52 -8.27
N HIS A 196 0.38 -10.55 -9.39
CA HIS A 196 0.86 -11.00 -10.70
C HIS A 196 1.43 -12.42 -10.70
N GLU A 197 0.51 -13.39 -10.68
CA GLU A 197 0.85 -14.77 -10.99
C GLU A 197 1.29 -14.88 -12.44
N THR A 198 2.49 -15.40 -12.63
CA THR A 198 2.91 -16.00 -13.90
C THR A 198 2.87 -17.50 -13.68
N ASP A 199 1.93 -18.17 -14.28
CA ASP A 199 1.97 -19.63 -14.42
C ASP A 199 3.17 -20.06 -15.24
#